data_8b32df3c7cccd5d4e7143b6d53b93ec9
#
_entry.id   8b32df3c7cccd5d4e7143b6d53b93ec9
#
_cell.length_a   1.000
_cell.length_b   1.000
_cell.length_c   1.000
_cell.angle_alpha   90.00
_cell.angle_beta   90.00
_cell.angle_gamma   90.00
#
_symmetry.space_group_name_H-M   'P 1'
#
loop_
_entity.id
_entity.type
_entity.pdbx_description
1 polymer ?
#
loop_
_entity_poly.entity_id
_entity_poly.type
_entity_poly.pdbx_seq_one_letter_code
_entity_poly.pdbx_strand_id
1 'polypeptide(L)'
;MTIVSLVTIHPNRGVKWDDVQKQLKKGCDLARKHSAENVTVLVTMIGGAATNTIGILSTAEDWTKYSQIQQALMRDPEMQAAMLEAGQIATWETYVSQTIPDM
;
A
#
# COMPACT_ATOMS: atom_id res chain seq x y z
N MET A 1 10.76 -17.69 1.27
CA MET A 1 10.79 -16.34 1.88
C MET A 1 9.74 -15.49 1.18
N THR A 2 8.91 -14.82 1.94
CA THR A 2 7.86 -13.95 1.39
C THR A 2 8.18 -12.50 1.74
N ILE A 3 7.98 -11.61 0.79
CA ILE A 3 8.12 -10.18 1.01
C ILE A 3 6.72 -9.61 1.29
N VAL A 4 6.60 -8.87 2.38
CA VAL A 4 5.35 -8.25 2.81
C VAL A 4 5.50 -6.73 2.74
N SER A 5 4.62 -6.08 1.99
CA SER A 5 4.57 -4.63 1.89
C SER A 5 3.34 -4.12 2.64
N LEU A 6 3.53 -3.12 3.46
CA LEU A 6 2.44 -2.43 4.14
C LEU A 6 2.58 -0.93 3.86
N VAL A 7 1.58 -0.38 3.18
CA VAL A 7 1.52 1.05 2.90
C VAL A 7 0.45 1.66 3.81
N THR A 8 0.87 2.46 4.77
CA THR A 8 -0.06 3.12 5.71
C THR A 8 -0.41 4.52 5.22
N ILE A 9 -1.64 4.94 5.49
CA ILE A 9 -2.16 6.23 5.12
C ILE A 9 -2.49 7.06 6.35
N HIS A 10 -2.07 8.33 6.32
CA HIS A 10 -2.39 9.33 7.33
C HIS A 10 -3.12 10.48 6.64
N PRO A 11 -4.47 10.44 6.57
CA PRO A 11 -5.24 11.46 5.88
C PRO A 11 -5.02 12.84 6.48
N ASN A 12 -4.97 13.86 5.63
CA ASN A 12 -4.91 15.24 6.09
C ASN A 12 -6.22 15.62 6.79
N ARG A 13 -6.12 16.58 7.68
CA ARG A 13 -7.28 17.05 8.44
C ARG A 13 -8.37 17.55 7.50
N GLY A 14 -9.61 17.09 7.72
CA GLY A 14 -10.76 17.52 6.95
C GLY A 14 -11.02 16.74 5.66
N VAL A 15 -10.17 15.76 5.33
CA VAL A 15 -10.38 14.90 4.16
C VAL A 15 -11.56 13.96 4.42
N LYS A 16 -12.45 13.86 3.44
CA LYS A 16 -13.62 12.99 3.53
C LYS A 16 -13.23 11.53 3.34
N TRP A 17 -13.92 10.65 4.05
CA TRP A 17 -13.73 9.21 3.94
C TRP A 17 -13.88 8.70 2.50
N ASP A 18 -14.84 9.22 1.73
CA ASP A 18 -15.04 8.81 0.34
C ASP A 18 -13.80 9.07 -0.51
N ASP A 19 -13.11 10.17 -0.28
CA ASP A 19 -11.86 10.48 -1.01
C ASP A 19 -10.73 9.53 -0.62
N VAL A 20 -10.66 9.16 0.66
CA VAL A 20 -9.70 8.17 1.16
C VAL A 20 -9.96 6.80 0.53
N GLN A 21 -11.21 6.35 0.54
CA GLN A 21 -11.60 5.07 -0.06
C GLN A 21 -11.25 5.01 -1.54
N LYS A 22 -11.49 6.09 -2.27
CA LYS A 22 -11.18 6.18 -3.70
C LYS A 22 -9.69 5.97 -3.95
N GLN A 23 -8.83 6.59 -3.16
CA GLN A 23 -7.38 6.43 -3.30
C GLN A 23 -6.91 5.05 -2.89
N LEU A 24 -7.45 4.48 -1.82
CA LEU A 24 -7.17 3.11 -1.41
C LEU A 24 -7.52 2.11 -2.50
N LYS A 25 -8.70 2.26 -3.11
CA LYS A 25 -9.15 1.40 -4.20
C LYS A 25 -8.22 1.49 -5.41
N LYS A 26 -7.85 2.70 -5.82
CA LYS A 26 -6.90 2.90 -6.92
C LYS A 26 -5.57 2.22 -6.64
N GLY A 27 -5.04 2.39 -5.44
CA GLY A 27 -3.78 1.75 -5.04
C GLY A 27 -3.85 0.23 -5.08
N CYS A 28 -4.94 -0.35 -4.57
CA CYS A 28 -5.15 -1.80 -4.61
C CYS A 28 -5.28 -2.32 -6.04
N ASP A 29 -6.05 -1.65 -6.88
CA ASP A 29 -6.25 -2.06 -8.27
C ASP A 29 -4.95 -2.00 -9.06
N LEU A 30 -4.14 -0.96 -8.86
CA LEU A 30 -2.82 -0.83 -9.50
C LEU A 30 -1.85 -1.90 -9.01
N ALA A 31 -1.83 -2.20 -7.72
CA ALA A 31 -0.99 -3.26 -7.17
C ALA A 31 -1.36 -4.61 -7.79
N ARG A 32 -2.64 -4.92 -7.89
CA ARG A 32 -3.12 -6.15 -8.53
C ARG A 32 -2.81 -6.19 -10.02
N LYS A 33 -2.94 -5.08 -10.71
CA LYS A 33 -2.59 -4.95 -12.14
C LYS A 33 -1.14 -5.36 -12.38
N HIS A 34 -0.25 -5.04 -11.48
CA HIS A 34 1.18 -5.36 -11.59
C HIS A 34 1.60 -6.59 -10.79
N SER A 35 0.65 -7.48 -10.53
CA SER A 35 0.89 -8.82 -9.99
C SER A 35 1.30 -8.89 -8.52
N ALA A 36 1.03 -7.87 -7.72
CA ALA A 36 1.12 -8.00 -6.27
C ALA A 36 0.05 -8.99 -5.79
N GLU A 37 0.41 -9.82 -4.82
CA GLU A 37 -0.46 -10.87 -4.29
C GLU A 37 -1.07 -10.46 -2.95
N ASN A 38 -2.20 -11.05 -2.61
CA ASN A 38 -2.88 -10.88 -1.33
C ASN A 38 -3.12 -9.41 -0.96
N VAL A 39 -3.50 -8.60 -1.95
CA VAL A 39 -3.75 -7.17 -1.75
C VAL A 39 -5.00 -6.99 -0.89
N THR A 40 -4.82 -6.40 0.28
CA THR A 40 -5.87 -6.26 1.29
C THR A 40 -5.76 -4.91 1.99
N VAL A 41 -6.89 -4.29 2.27
CA VAL A 41 -6.92 -3.07 3.09
C VAL A 41 -7.19 -3.47 4.54
N LEU A 42 -6.37 -2.95 5.44
CA LEU A 42 -6.44 -3.23 6.88
C LEU A 42 -6.67 -1.94 7.66
N VAL A 43 -7.37 -2.06 8.78
CA VAL A 43 -7.42 -1.01 9.79
C VAL A 43 -6.85 -1.58 11.08
N THR A 44 -5.94 -0.84 11.72
CA THR A 44 -5.37 -1.27 12.99
C THR A 44 -6.38 -1.01 14.11
N MET A 45 -6.89 -2.07 14.69
CA MET A 45 -7.90 -2.01 15.76
C MET A 45 -7.26 -1.78 17.13
N ILE A 46 -6.13 -2.44 17.38
CA ILE A 46 -5.37 -2.33 18.63
C ILE A 46 -3.89 -2.19 18.26
N GLY A 47 -3.29 -1.04 18.55
CA GLY A 47 -1.90 -0.80 18.15
C GLY A 47 -1.30 0.45 18.81
N GLY A 48 -1.78 0.83 19.99
CA GLY A 48 -1.29 2.03 20.66
C GLY A 48 -1.50 3.26 19.77
N ALA A 49 -0.42 3.98 19.50
CA ALA A 49 -0.48 5.18 18.64
C ALA A 49 -0.90 4.88 17.20
N ALA A 50 -0.77 3.64 16.72
CA ALA A 50 -1.17 3.23 15.39
C ALA A 50 -2.63 2.80 15.27
N THR A 51 -3.39 2.80 16.37
CA THR A 51 -4.82 2.45 16.35
C THR A 51 -5.57 3.38 15.40
N ASN A 52 -6.44 2.80 14.57
CA ASN A 52 -7.19 3.45 13.49
C ASN A 52 -6.34 3.85 12.27
N THR A 53 -5.08 3.46 12.22
CA THR A 53 -4.27 3.60 11.01
C THR A 53 -4.76 2.62 9.95
N ILE A 54 -4.94 3.10 8.73
CA ILE A 54 -5.38 2.30 7.60
C ILE A 54 -4.18 2.03 6.69
N GLY A 55 -4.13 0.83 6.14
CA GLY A 55 -3.04 0.47 5.25
C GLY A 55 -3.44 -0.53 4.18
N ILE A 56 -2.59 -0.62 3.16
CA ILE A 56 -2.70 -1.62 2.10
C ILE A 56 -1.59 -2.63 2.32
N LEU A 57 -1.99 -3.88 2.57
CA LEU A 57 -1.08 -5.02 2.67
C LEU A 57 -1.00 -5.72 1.32
N SER A 58 0.20 -6.08 0.90
CA SER A 58 0.40 -6.94 -0.25
C SER A 58 1.63 -7.82 -0.05
N THR A 59 1.74 -8.89 -0.84
CA THR A 59 2.86 -9.81 -0.74
C THR A 59 3.47 -10.08 -2.11
N ALA A 60 4.74 -10.47 -2.11
CA ALA A 60 5.46 -10.99 -3.26
C ALA A 60 6.28 -12.20 -2.81
N GLU A 61 6.52 -13.16 -3.70
CA GLU A 61 7.17 -14.42 -3.32
C GLU A 61 8.65 -14.25 -2.93
N ASP A 62 9.33 -13.25 -3.50
CA ASP A 62 10.73 -12.96 -3.21
C ASP A 62 11.09 -11.52 -3.58
N TRP A 63 12.33 -11.12 -3.32
CA TRP A 63 12.83 -9.79 -3.63
C TRP A 63 12.86 -9.49 -5.12
N THR A 64 13.12 -10.47 -5.96
CA THR A 64 13.12 -10.30 -7.41
C THR A 64 11.72 -9.93 -7.91
N LYS A 65 10.71 -10.66 -7.46
CA LYS A 65 9.31 -10.39 -7.81
C LYS A 65 8.87 -9.03 -7.27
N TYR A 66 9.21 -8.73 -6.02
CA TYR A 66 8.90 -7.42 -5.42
C TYR A 66 9.50 -6.28 -6.24
N SER A 67 10.77 -6.40 -6.63
CA SER A 67 11.45 -5.40 -7.44
C SER A 67 10.78 -5.20 -8.81
N GLN A 68 10.38 -6.30 -9.45
CA GLN A 68 9.67 -6.23 -10.74
C GLN A 68 8.33 -5.49 -10.61
N ILE A 69 7.58 -5.77 -9.55
CA ILE A 69 6.31 -5.08 -9.27
C ILE A 69 6.54 -3.58 -9.08
N GLN A 70 7.53 -3.20 -8.27
CA GLN A 70 7.84 -1.80 -8.02
C GLN A 70 8.28 -1.06 -9.28
N GLN A 71 9.11 -1.67 -10.09
CA GLN A 71 9.52 -1.07 -11.37
C GLN A 71 8.33 -0.87 -12.31
N ALA A 72 7.44 -1.85 -12.40
CA ALA A 72 6.24 -1.75 -13.22
C ALA A 72 5.31 -0.63 -12.72
N LEU A 73 5.11 -0.52 -11.41
CA LEU A 73 4.31 0.55 -10.81
C LEU A 73 4.90 1.93 -11.11
N MET A 74 6.20 2.10 -10.95
CA MET A 74 6.87 3.39 -11.15
C MET A 74 6.84 3.85 -12.61
N ARG A 75 6.71 2.93 -13.56
CA ARG A 75 6.60 3.22 -14.98
C ARG A 75 5.17 3.44 -15.46
N ASP A 76 4.19 3.11 -14.63
CA ASP A 76 2.78 3.20 -15.01
C ASP A 76 2.29 4.65 -14.87
N PRO A 77 1.82 5.30 -15.97
CA PRO A 77 1.28 6.66 -15.89
C PRO A 77 0.07 6.79 -14.97
N GLU A 78 -0.76 5.74 -14.86
CA GLU A 78 -1.89 5.73 -13.92
C GLU A 78 -1.40 5.78 -12.48
N MET A 79 -0.31 5.07 -12.16
CA MET A 79 0.29 5.10 -10.82
C MET A 79 0.87 6.48 -10.52
N GLN A 80 1.54 7.10 -11.48
CA GLN A 80 2.09 8.44 -11.31
C GLN A 80 0.99 9.46 -11.01
N ALA A 81 -0.12 9.41 -11.75
CA ALA A 81 -1.28 10.27 -11.51
C ALA A 81 -1.92 9.98 -10.14
N ALA A 82 -2.07 8.72 -9.78
CA ALA A 82 -2.63 8.31 -8.50
C ALA A 82 -1.78 8.79 -7.32
N MET A 83 -0.45 8.72 -7.44
CA MET A 83 0.48 9.22 -6.41
C MET A 83 0.33 10.73 -6.19
N LEU A 84 0.18 11.50 -7.26
CA LEU A 84 -0.05 12.94 -7.15
C LEU A 84 -1.35 13.26 -6.42
N GLU A 85 -2.44 12.59 -6.78
CA GLU A 85 -3.74 12.75 -6.10
C GLU A 85 -3.65 12.33 -4.63
N ALA A 86 -3.08 11.16 -4.37
CA ALA A 86 -2.95 10.61 -3.02
C ALA A 86 -2.10 11.49 -2.11
N GLY A 87 -1.03 12.08 -2.64
CA GLY A 87 -0.15 12.98 -1.90
C GLY A 87 -0.82 14.30 -1.52
N GLN A 88 -1.89 14.70 -2.20
CA GLN A 88 -2.65 15.91 -1.87
C GLN A 88 -3.56 15.74 -0.66
N ILE A 89 -4.02 14.50 -0.40
CA ILE A 89 -5.02 14.25 0.67
C ILE A 89 -4.44 13.56 1.90
N ALA A 90 -3.22 13.05 1.82
CA ALA A 90 -2.65 12.25 2.91
C ALA A 90 -1.13 12.17 2.82
N THR A 91 -0.55 11.77 3.93
CA THR A 91 0.84 11.30 4.00
C THR A 91 0.83 9.78 3.97
N TRP A 92 1.76 9.19 3.22
CA TRP A 92 1.86 7.75 3.03
C TRP A 92 3.21 7.25 3.49
N GLU A 93 3.23 6.12 4.19
CA GLU A 93 4.46 5.47 4.63
C GLU A 93 4.45 4.02 4.15
N THR A 94 5.61 3.54 3.68
CA THR A 94 5.75 2.17 3.21
C THR A 94 6.74 1.40 4.08
N TYR A 95 6.31 0.25 4.55
CA TYR A 95 7.12 -0.69 5.31
C TYR A 95 7.24 -1.98 4.51
N VAL A 96 8.46 -2.43 4.26
CA VAL A 96 8.71 -3.67 3.53
C VAL A 96 9.46 -4.63 4.44
N SER A 97 8.90 -5.80 4.60
CA SER A 97 9.42 -6.83 5.51
C SER A 97 9.56 -8.16 4.78
N GLN A 98 10.40 -9.02 5.28
CA GLN A 98 10.48 -10.38 4.79
C GLN A 98 10.19 -11.36 5.91
N THR A 99 9.58 -12.48 5.57
CA THR A 99 9.37 -13.55 6.54
C THR A 99 10.70 -14.17 6.93
N ILE A 100 10.81 -14.58 8.19
CA ILE A 100 11.99 -15.31 8.68
C ILE A 100 11.73 -16.79 8.42
N PRO A 101 12.60 -17.48 7.64
CA PRO A 101 12.42 -18.90 7.37
C PRO A 101 12.42 -19.73 8.67
N ASP A 102 11.65 -20.79 8.66
CA ASP A 102 11.58 -21.78 9.76
C ASP A 102 11.02 -21.25 11.09
N MET A 103 10.26 -20.17 11.03
CA MET A 103 9.57 -19.63 12.20
C MET A 103 8.07 -19.93 12.18
#